data_a64eb21f343c772334636184d5e084ed
#
_entry.id   a64eb21f343c772334636184d5e084ed
#
_cell.length_a   1.000
_cell.length_b   1.000
_cell.length_c   1.000
_cell.angle_alpha   90.00
_cell.angle_beta   90.00
_cell.angle_gamma   90.00
#
_symmetry.space_group_name_H-M   'P 1'
#
loop_
_entity.id
_entity.type
_entity.pdbx_description
1 polymer ?
#
loop_
_entity_poly.entity_id
_entity_poly.type
_entity_poly.pdbx_seq_one_letter_code
_entity_poly.pdbx_strand_id
1 'polypeptide(L)'
;MRAILTGLLTLLISFACAAYADADQANVFIYHRFNDARYPSTNIMSSDLRTQLELLHTLQIPVLRLGQVVESMQQGVSLPQPCAVITVDDAFRSFLTDGWPLIRQYAYPVTLFVSTATIGDGDYLNWAELQQLQREGVEIGNHSASHAFLLDRLPGETDSEWQARILTDIMSAQQELETHLGTAPRLFAYPYGEFDPDLVNLLKGTGFAAAFGQQSGVMASNQDFYRLPRFPIGGSHTSLEEFRSKLFMNSLPVTVISPASNNIHENNPPRLRFQLKDNRIDNGSLRCYAPDVVDCQVKIVNREEGIFEVQANHPLIGRRSKYTMTASDFKGSSWYWYSQLWVQPQGR
;
A
#
# COMPACT_ATOMS: atom_id res chain seq x y z
N MET A 1 -64.09 46.51 10.60
CA MET A 1 -63.05 45.77 11.39
C MET A 1 -62.45 44.76 10.48
N ARG A 2 -61.18 45.01 10.01
CA ARG A 2 -60.39 44.11 9.20
C ARG A 2 -59.27 43.58 10.11
N ALA A 3 -59.27 42.27 10.36
CA ALA A 3 -58.18 41.60 11.11
C ALA A 3 -57.07 41.30 10.12
N ILE A 4 -55.83 41.79 10.42
CA ILE A 4 -54.62 41.50 9.70
C ILE A 4 -53.98 40.31 10.41
N LEU A 5 -53.90 39.17 9.71
CA LEU A 5 -53.18 37.95 10.17
C LEU A 5 -51.75 38.07 9.71
N THR A 6 -50.84 38.30 10.65
CA THR A 6 -49.38 38.30 10.42
C THR A 6 -48.88 36.87 10.59
N GLY A 7 -48.58 36.21 9.46
CA GLY A 7 -47.96 34.90 9.45
C GLY A 7 -46.45 35.02 9.69
N LEU A 8 -45.95 34.47 10.77
CA LEU A 8 -44.52 34.34 11.09
C LEU A 8 -43.97 33.13 10.30
N LEU A 9 -43.16 33.41 9.28
CA LEU A 9 -42.48 32.39 8.49
C LEU A 9 -41.18 32.03 9.23
N THR A 10 -41.17 30.90 9.96
CA THR A 10 -39.98 30.37 10.63
C THR A 10 -39.13 29.66 9.60
N LEU A 11 -38.02 30.25 9.21
CA LEU A 11 -37.03 29.67 8.32
C LEU A 11 -36.22 28.63 9.12
N LEU A 12 -36.49 27.35 8.98
CA LEU A 12 -35.69 26.24 9.49
C LEU A 12 -34.44 26.12 8.61
N ILE A 13 -33.33 26.69 9.07
CA ILE A 13 -31.99 26.43 8.48
C ILE A 13 -31.57 25.05 8.95
N SER A 14 -31.79 24.06 8.11
CA SER A 14 -31.18 22.71 8.31
C SER A 14 -29.70 22.81 8.06
N PHE A 15 -28.90 22.86 9.13
CA PHE A 15 -27.47 22.56 9.05
C PHE A 15 -27.34 21.08 8.67
N ALA A 16 -27.14 20.82 7.40
CA ALA A 16 -26.63 19.52 6.96
C ALA A 16 -25.22 19.40 7.52
N CYS A 17 -25.11 18.71 8.65
CA CYS A 17 -23.84 18.19 9.13
C CYS A 17 -23.40 17.18 8.04
N ALA A 18 -22.46 17.57 7.19
CA ALA A 18 -21.81 16.63 6.28
C ALA A 18 -21.11 15.61 7.18
N ALA A 19 -21.78 14.47 7.41
CA ALA A 19 -21.11 13.30 7.95
C ALA A 19 -20.02 12.96 6.92
N TYR A 20 -18.78 13.12 7.30
CA TYR A 20 -17.67 12.55 6.54
C TYR A 20 -17.93 11.05 6.53
N ALA A 21 -18.38 10.53 5.41
CA ALA A 21 -18.44 9.10 5.20
C ALA A 21 -17.03 8.57 5.37
N ASP A 22 -16.87 7.52 6.18
CA ASP A 22 -15.58 6.85 6.30
C ASP A 22 -15.11 6.45 4.91
N ALA A 23 -13.87 6.78 4.56
CA ALA A 23 -13.28 6.28 3.34
C ALA A 23 -13.25 4.74 3.43
N ASP A 24 -13.76 4.07 2.39
CA ASP A 24 -13.63 2.62 2.31
C ASP A 24 -12.15 2.25 2.37
N GLN A 25 -11.82 1.22 3.16
CA GLN A 25 -10.44 0.83 3.41
C GLN A 25 -10.26 -0.69 3.35
N ALA A 26 -9.03 -1.13 3.11
CA ALA A 26 -8.65 -2.53 3.11
C ALA A 26 -7.23 -2.72 3.67
N ASN A 27 -7.04 -3.77 4.46
CA ASN A 27 -5.74 -4.15 4.98
C ASN A 27 -5.08 -5.14 4.02
N VAL A 28 -4.16 -4.63 3.19
CA VAL A 28 -3.47 -5.39 2.14
C VAL A 28 -2.16 -5.92 2.68
N PHE A 29 -1.99 -7.23 2.68
CA PHE A 29 -0.78 -7.93 3.14
C PHE A 29 0.07 -8.38 1.95
N ILE A 30 1.38 -8.14 2.03
CA ILE A 30 2.33 -8.54 0.99
C ILE A 30 3.25 -9.62 1.53
N TYR A 31 3.31 -10.73 0.82
CA TYR A 31 4.21 -11.87 1.02
C TYR A 31 5.16 -12.00 -0.17
N HIS A 32 6.25 -12.79 -0.01
CA HIS A 32 7.18 -13.08 -1.11
C HIS A 32 7.53 -14.57 -1.14
N ARG A 33 8.26 -15.06 -0.14
CA ARG A 33 8.72 -16.45 -0.04
C ARG A 33 8.00 -17.21 1.07
N PHE A 34 7.79 -18.49 0.85
CA PHE A 34 7.11 -19.38 1.78
C PHE A 34 8.02 -20.55 2.12
N ASN A 35 8.24 -20.78 3.41
CA ASN A 35 9.04 -21.90 3.92
C ASN A 35 10.46 -21.98 3.35
N ASP A 36 11.05 -20.85 2.94
CA ASP A 36 12.40 -20.73 2.37
C ASP A 36 13.34 -19.97 3.30
N ALA A 37 13.91 -20.67 4.26
CA ALA A 37 14.79 -20.11 5.29
C ALA A 37 16.11 -19.53 4.76
N ARG A 38 16.43 -19.73 3.47
CA ARG A 38 17.61 -19.10 2.83
C ARG A 38 17.48 -17.57 2.75
N TYR A 39 16.24 -17.06 2.76
CA TYR A 39 15.93 -15.63 2.60
C TYR A 39 15.06 -15.14 3.75
N PRO A 40 15.59 -15.07 4.98
CA PRO A 40 14.81 -14.85 6.19
C PRO A 40 14.02 -13.52 6.19
N SER A 41 14.53 -12.47 5.54
CA SER A 41 13.87 -11.15 5.53
C SER A 41 12.56 -11.08 4.74
N THR A 42 12.37 -11.98 3.76
CA THR A 42 11.20 -12.02 2.88
C THR A 42 10.39 -13.31 3.03
N ASN A 43 10.80 -14.19 3.94
CA ASN A 43 10.19 -15.50 4.15
C ASN A 43 9.14 -15.48 5.27
N ILE A 44 8.10 -16.28 5.09
CA ILE A 44 7.18 -16.71 6.15
C ILE A 44 7.21 -18.24 6.24
N MET A 45 7.25 -18.77 7.46
CA MET A 45 7.13 -20.20 7.67
C MET A 45 5.68 -20.64 7.46
N SER A 46 5.49 -21.85 6.93
CA SER A 46 4.15 -22.42 6.69
C SER A 46 3.31 -22.52 7.97
N SER A 47 3.94 -22.68 9.14
CA SER A 47 3.27 -22.63 10.45
C SER A 47 2.65 -21.27 10.73
N ASP A 48 3.41 -20.19 10.50
CA ASP A 48 2.95 -18.82 10.78
C ASP A 48 1.86 -18.40 9.79
N LEU A 49 2.05 -18.73 8.49
CA LEU A 49 1.00 -18.52 7.49
C LEU A 49 -0.30 -19.21 7.88
N ARG A 50 -0.24 -20.47 8.31
CA ARG A 50 -1.42 -21.23 8.76
C ARG A 50 -2.15 -20.51 9.89
N THR A 51 -1.43 -20.04 10.91
CA THR A 51 -2.05 -19.36 12.04
C THR A 51 -2.71 -18.03 11.64
N GLN A 52 -2.13 -17.31 10.65
CA GLN A 52 -2.72 -16.09 10.10
C GLN A 52 -4.01 -16.39 9.32
N LEU A 53 -4.00 -17.44 8.48
CA LEU A 53 -5.20 -17.87 7.72
C LEU A 53 -6.31 -18.38 8.66
N GLU A 54 -5.96 -19.14 9.69
CA GLU A 54 -6.89 -19.61 10.73
C GLU A 54 -7.50 -18.44 11.51
N LEU A 55 -6.75 -17.39 11.80
CA LEU A 55 -7.27 -16.18 12.42
C LEU A 55 -8.33 -15.50 11.55
N LEU A 56 -8.03 -15.30 10.25
CA LEU A 56 -9.00 -14.72 9.31
C LEU A 56 -10.28 -15.56 9.24
N HIS A 57 -10.14 -16.89 9.18
CA HIS A 57 -11.28 -17.81 9.13
C HIS A 57 -12.11 -17.80 10.42
N THR A 58 -11.45 -17.90 11.58
CA THR A 58 -12.10 -17.93 12.89
C THR A 58 -12.86 -16.64 13.18
N LEU A 59 -12.29 -15.49 12.81
CA LEU A 59 -12.92 -14.19 12.97
C LEU A 59 -13.89 -13.85 11.83
N GLN A 60 -14.05 -14.74 10.85
CA GLN A 60 -14.90 -14.52 9.67
C GLN A 60 -14.57 -13.22 8.90
N ILE A 61 -13.28 -12.87 8.84
CA ILE A 61 -12.83 -11.68 8.10
C ILE A 61 -12.93 -11.96 6.60
N PRO A 62 -13.66 -11.14 5.83
CA PRO A 62 -13.69 -11.25 4.38
C PRO A 62 -12.29 -11.04 3.79
N VAL A 63 -11.82 -12.01 3.00
CA VAL A 63 -10.61 -11.87 2.17
C VAL A 63 -11.04 -11.59 0.76
N LEU A 64 -10.63 -10.44 0.22
CA LEU A 64 -11.12 -9.93 -1.05
C LEU A 64 -10.02 -9.96 -2.12
N ARG A 65 -10.42 -10.07 -3.40
CA ARG A 65 -9.52 -9.93 -4.54
C ARG A 65 -9.08 -8.47 -4.69
N LEU A 66 -7.79 -8.23 -4.90
CA LEU A 66 -7.26 -6.86 -4.94
C LEU A 66 -7.88 -6.01 -6.06
N GLY A 67 -8.02 -6.57 -7.27
CA GLY A 67 -8.65 -5.86 -8.39
C GLY A 67 -10.09 -5.47 -8.10
N GLN A 68 -10.86 -6.33 -7.42
CA GLN A 68 -12.22 -6.02 -7.00
C GLN A 68 -12.25 -4.90 -5.94
N VAL A 69 -11.31 -4.90 -4.99
CA VAL A 69 -11.20 -3.83 -3.99
C VAL A 69 -10.90 -2.49 -4.64
N VAL A 70 -9.93 -2.46 -5.58
CA VAL A 70 -9.59 -1.25 -6.34
C VAL A 70 -10.82 -0.73 -7.11
N GLU A 71 -11.51 -1.61 -7.82
CA GLU A 71 -12.70 -1.24 -8.60
C GLU A 71 -13.82 -0.71 -7.71
N SER A 72 -14.12 -1.39 -6.60
CA SER A 72 -15.13 -0.95 -5.63
C SER A 72 -14.81 0.43 -5.07
N MET A 73 -13.56 0.66 -4.66
CA MET A 73 -13.14 1.98 -4.14
C MET A 73 -13.23 3.09 -5.20
N GLN A 74 -12.87 2.80 -6.45
CA GLN A 74 -12.97 3.77 -7.56
C GLN A 74 -14.42 4.11 -7.92
N GLN A 75 -15.34 3.16 -7.72
CA GLN A 75 -16.78 3.33 -7.98
C GLN A 75 -17.55 3.84 -6.76
N GLY A 76 -16.90 4.00 -5.60
CA GLY A 76 -17.57 4.39 -4.35
C GLY A 76 -18.50 3.30 -3.80
N VAL A 77 -18.21 2.04 -4.10
CA VAL A 77 -18.94 0.87 -3.56
C VAL A 77 -18.30 0.46 -2.24
N SER A 78 -19.10 0.40 -1.20
CA SER A 78 -18.63 0.12 0.16
C SER A 78 -18.08 -1.31 0.31
N LEU A 79 -16.95 -1.41 1.02
CA LEU A 79 -16.31 -2.67 1.38
C LEU A 79 -16.75 -3.14 2.78
N PRO A 80 -16.81 -4.46 3.04
CA PRO A 80 -16.98 -4.97 4.39
C PRO A 80 -15.81 -4.55 5.28
N GLN A 81 -16.10 -4.21 6.54
CA GLN A 81 -15.07 -3.76 7.49
C GLN A 81 -15.06 -4.64 8.75
N PRO A 82 -13.91 -5.10 9.22
CA PRO A 82 -12.62 -5.10 8.51
C PRO A 82 -12.61 -6.08 7.34
N CYS A 83 -11.72 -5.86 6.36
CA CYS A 83 -11.44 -6.83 5.31
C CYS A 83 -9.93 -6.94 5.06
N ALA A 84 -9.51 -8.09 4.53
CA ALA A 84 -8.12 -8.37 4.21
C ALA A 84 -7.94 -8.64 2.72
N VAL A 85 -6.73 -8.36 2.22
CA VAL A 85 -6.30 -8.73 0.86
C VAL A 85 -4.94 -9.40 0.96
N ILE A 86 -4.75 -10.51 0.27
CA ILE A 86 -3.48 -11.24 0.21
C ILE A 86 -2.82 -10.96 -1.14
N THR A 87 -1.58 -10.44 -1.09
CA THR A 87 -0.75 -10.23 -2.28
C THR A 87 0.59 -10.95 -2.12
N VAL A 88 1.17 -11.39 -3.22
CA VAL A 88 2.49 -12.03 -3.26
C VAL A 88 3.29 -11.37 -4.37
N ASP A 89 4.55 -11.02 -4.11
CA ASP A 89 5.43 -10.43 -5.10
C ASP A 89 6.48 -11.44 -5.58
N ASP A 90 7.14 -11.15 -6.71
CA ASP A 90 8.28 -11.81 -7.33
C ASP A 90 8.01 -13.17 -8.01
N ALA A 91 6.87 -13.80 -7.80
CA ALA A 91 6.54 -15.09 -8.38
C ALA A 91 7.56 -16.22 -8.04
N PHE A 92 8.05 -16.27 -6.80
CA PHE A 92 8.89 -17.38 -6.35
C PHE A 92 8.11 -18.71 -6.35
N ARG A 93 8.78 -19.80 -6.73
CA ARG A 93 8.19 -21.15 -6.77
C ARG A 93 7.65 -21.60 -5.42
N SER A 94 8.23 -21.15 -4.32
CA SER A 94 7.75 -21.43 -2.96
C SER A 94 6.30 -20.97 -2.72
N PHE A 95 5.80 -19.99 -3.48
CA PHE A 95 4.38 -19.68 -3.45
C PHE A 95 3.52 -20.83 -3.95
N LEU A 96 3.86 -21.46 -5.09
CA LEU A 96 3.12 -22.59 -5.64
C LEU A 96 3.24 -23.84 -4.76
N THR A 97 4.43 -24.11 -4.21
CA THR A 97 4.70 -25.36 -3.47
C THR A 97 4.24 -25.33 -2.02
N ASP A 98 4.35 -24.17 -1.35
CA ASP A 98 4.15 -24.05 0.10
C ASP A 98 3.06 -23.04 0.49
N GLY A 99 2.94 -21.91 -0.20
CA GLY A 99 1.97 -20.85 0.11
C GLY A 99 0.57 -21.15 -0.41
N TRP A 100 0.44 -21.35 -1.72
CA TRP A 100 -0.85 -21.55 -2.39
C TRP A 100 -1.64 -22.76 -1.88
N PRO A 101 -1.03 -23.94 -1.62
CA PRO A 101 -1.76 -25.09 -1.07
C PRO A 101 -2.44 -24.82 0.26
N LEU A 102 -1.89 -23.92 1.10
CA LEU A 102 -2.49 -23.52 2.36
C LEU A 102 -3.61 -22.49 2.16
N ILE A 103 -3.38 -21.47 1.34
CA ILE A 103 -4.32 -20.37 1.12
C ILE A 103 -5.60 -20.87 0.45
N ARG A 104 -5.48 -21.75 -0.57
CA ARG A 104 -6.63 -22.29 -1.30
C ARG A 104 -7.55 -23.19 -0.48
N GLN A 105 -7.07 -23.75 0.65
CA GLN A 105 -7.91 -24.53 1.58
C GLN A 105 -9.05 -23.68 2.17
N TYR A 106 -8.84 -22.37 2.27
CA TYR A 106 -9.83 -21.40 2.75
C TYR A 106 -10.58 -20.72 1.60
N ALA A 107 -10.33 -21.10 0.36
CA ALA A 107 -10.85 -20.44 -0.86
C ALA A 107 -10.56 -18.92 -0.89
N TYR A 108 -9.44 -18.48 -0.29
CA TYR A 108 -9.05 -17.07 -0.27
C TYR A 108 -8.42 -16.65 -1.60
N PRO A 109 -8.86 -15.53 -2.18
CA PRO A 109 -8.24 -14.97 -3.37
C PRO A 109 -6.84 -14.41 -3.06
N VAL A 110 -5.95 -14.49 -4.05
CA VAL A 110 -4.59 -13.94 -4.01
C VAL A 110 -4.31 -13.19 -5.29
N THR A 111 -3.56 -12.09 -5.18
CA THR A 111 -2.96 -11.39 -6.33
C THR A 111 -1.46 -11.63 -6.32
N LEU A 112 -0.91 -12.18 -7.40
CA LEU A 112 0.52 -12.44 -7.60
C LEU A 112 1.10 -11.43 -8.58
N PHE A 113 2.06 -10.62 -8.14
CA PHE A 113 2.80 -9.68 -8.97
C PHE A 113 4.05 -10.34 -9.54
N VAL A 114 4.20 -10.28 -10.87
CA VAL A 114 5.16 -11.08 -11.63
C VAL A 114 6.17 -10.20 -12.35
N SER A 115 7.46 -10.47 -12.11
CA SER A 115 8.57 -9.94 -12.91
C SER A 115 8.93 -10.92 -14.01
N THR A 116 8.79 -10.51 -15.29
CA THR A 116 8.81 -11.46 -16.40
C THR A 116 10.20 -11.98 -16.77
N ALA A 117 11.25 -11.19 -16.57
CA ALA A 117 12.61 -11.62 -16.90
C ALA A 117 13.16 -12.75 -16.02
N THR A 118 12.52 -13.01 -14.87
CA THR A 118 12.94 -14.10 -13.96
C THR A 118 12.16 -15.40 -14.17
N ILE A 119 11.13 -15.39 -15.05
CA ILE A 119 10.24 -16.55 -15.28
C ILE A 119 11.03 -17.72 -15.86
N GLY A 120 10.94 -18.87 -15.18
CA GLY A 120 11.64 -20.10 -15.55
C GLY A 120 13.04 -20.23 -14.95
N ASP A 121 13.57 -19.22 -14.32
CA ASP A 121 14.87 -19.26 -13.67
C ASP A 121 14.76 -19.87 -12.26
N GLY A 122 15.66 -20.78 -11.93
CA GLY A 122 15.93 -21.32 -10.59
C GLY A 122 14.72 -21.44 -9.65
N ASP A 123 14.63 -20.49 -8.72
CA ASP A 123 13.60 -20.47 -7.67
C ASP A 123 12.26 -19.81 -8.11
N TYR A 124 12.15 -19.37 -9.36
CA TYR A 124 10.95 -18.70 -9.87
C TYR A 124 10.00 -19.66 -10.60
N LEU A 125 8.74 -19.26 -10.71
CA LEU A 125 7.72 -19.97 -11.49
C LEU A 125 8.04 -19.90 -12.97
N ASN A 126 7.61 -20.92 -13.72
CA ASN A 126 7.59 -20.88 -15.18
C ASN A 126 6.19 -20.50 -15.71
N TRP A 127 6.07 -20.26 -17.02
CA TRP A 127 4.81 -19.86 -17.64
C TRP A 127 3.68 -20.89 -17.46
N ALA A 128 3.98 -22.17 -17.51
CA ALA A 128 2.97 -23.22 -17.33
C ALA A 128 2.43 -23.22 -15.88
N GLU A 129 3.31 -23.00 -14.89
CA GLU A 129 2.93 -22.86 -13.48
C GLU A 129 2.10 -21.60 -13.23
N LEU A 130 2.44 -20.46 -13.86
CA LEU A 130 1.63 -19.23 -13.81
C LEU A 130 0.24 -19.42 -14.42
N GLN A 131 0.16 -20.07 -15.60
CA GLN A 131 -1.12 -20.41 -16.22
C GLN A 131 -1.96 -21.36 -15.35
N GLN A 132 -1.33 -22.29 -14.64
CA GLN A 132 -2.03 -23.15 -13.67
C GLN A 132 -2.62 -22.31 -12.54
N LEU A 133 -1.83 -21.44 -11.89
CA LEU A 133 -2.28 -20.56 -10.81
C LEU A 133 -3.43 -19.66 -11.27
N GLN A 134 -3.35 -19.10 -12.47
CA GLN A 134 -4.41 -18.29 -13.06
C GLN A 134 -5.72 -19.08 -13.23
N ARG A 135 -5.63 -20.31 -13.75
CA ARG A 135 -6.81 -21.21 -13.87
C ARG A 135 -7.40 -21.59 -12.51
N GLU A 136 -6.56 -21.64 -11.48
CA GLU A 136 -6.98 -21.91 -10.10
C GLU A 136 -7.52 -20.65 -9.39
N GLY A 137 -7.57 -19.49 -10.08
CA GLY A 137 -8.21 -18.26 -9.60
C GLY A 137 -7.26 -17.22 -9.02
N VAL A 138 -5.93 -17.43 -9.07
CA VAL A 138 -4.94 -16.41 -8.69
C VAL A 138 -5.01 -15.27 -9.71
N GLU A 139 -5.14 -14.03 -9.21
CA GLU A 139 -5.06 -12.82 -10.02
C GLU A 139 -3.60 -12.49 -10.29
N ILE A 140 -3.27 -12.13 -11.54
CA ILE A 140 -1.90 -11.78 -11.91
C ILE A 140 -1.79 -10.26 -12.07
N GLY A 141 -0.76 -9.68 -11.44
CA GLY A 141 -0.34 -8.28 -11.57
C GLY A 141 1.04 -8.16 -12.21
N ASN A 142 1.36 -6.97 -12.71
CA ASN A 142 2.65 -6.64 -13.30
C ASN A 142 3.64 -6.15 -12.22
N HIS A 143 4.88 -6.65 -12.26
CA HIS A 143 5.98 -6.26 -11.33
C HIS A 143 7.24 -5.82 -12.09
N SER A 144 7.08 -5.18 -13.27
CA SER A 144 8.11 -4.88 -14.28
C SER A 144 8.70 -6.13 -14.97
N ALA A 145 9.55 -5.93 -15.96
CA ALA A 145 10.27 -7.07 -16.54
C ALA A 145 11.51 -7.42 -15.71
N SER A 146 12.38 -6.45 -15.50
CA SER A 146 13.72 -6.67 -14.94
C SER A 146 13.80 -6.71 -13.42
N HIS A 147 12.75 -6.30 -12.71
CA HIS A 147 12.77 -6.07 -11.26
C HIS A 147 13.92 -5.14 -10.81
N ALA A 148 14.28 -4.16 -11.65
CA ALA A 148 15.33 -3.20 -11.35
C ALA A 148 14.86 -2.12 -10.35
N PHE A 149 15.81 -1.35 -9.81
CA PHE A 149 15.51 -0.11 -9.11
C PHE A 149 15.07 0.96 -10.11
N LEU A 150 13.76 1.08 -10.33
CA LEU A 150 13.18 1.90 -11.39
C LEU A 150 13.49 3.40 -11.25
N LEU A 151 13.82 3.87 -10.05
CA LEU A 151 14.16 5.27 -9.79
C LEU A 151 15.61 5.63 -10.15
N ASP A 152 16.49 4.64 -10.33
CA ASP A 152 17.90 4.89 -10.63
C ASP A 152 18.10 5.42 -12.05
N ARG A 153 19.07 6.32 -12.19
CA ARG A 153 19.53 6.87 -13.46
C ARG A 153 20.83 6.21 -13.89
N LEU A 154 20.94 5.96 -15.18
CA LEU A 154 22.22 5.56 -15.76
C LEU A 154 23.14 6.78 -15.89
N PRO A 155 24.46 6.61 -15.89
CA PRO A 155 25.39 7.73 -16.06
C PRO A 155 25.10 8.52 -17.35
N GLY A 156 24.82 9.82 -17.21
CA GLY A 156 24.52 10.73 -18.31
C GLY A 156 23.10 10.60 -18.89
N GLU A 157 22.23 9.78 -18.31
CA GLU A 157 20.85 9.57 -18.78
C GLU A 157 20.01 10.83 -18.55
N THR A 158 19.40 11.33 -19.59
CA THR A 158 18.41 12.41 -19.52
C THR A 158 17.06 11.91 -18.96
N ASP A 159 16.19 12.83 -18.53
CA ASP A 159 14.85 12.49 -18.08
C ASP A 159 14.04 11.73 -19.13
N SER A 160 14.14 12.14 -20.39
CA SER A 160 13.42 11.48 -21.50
C SER A 160 13.94 10.07 -21.77
N GLU A 161 15.23 9.84 -21.67
CA GLU A 161 15.83 8.52 -21.86
C GLU A 161 15.46 7.59 -20.70
N TRP A 162 15.49 8.09 -19.47
CA TRP A 162 15.01 7.34 -18.31
C TRP A 162 13.54 6.95 -18.45
N GLN A 163 12.66 7.91 -18.78
CA GLN A 163 11.24 7.63 -19.00
C GLN A 163 11.03 6.55 -20.07
N ALA A 164 11.73 6.65 -21.18
CA ALA A 164 11.64 5.67 -22.26
C ALA A 164 12.10 4.28 -21.82
N ARG A 165 13.24 4.20 -21.10
CA ARG A 165 13.76 2.94 -20.56
C ARG A 165 12.82 2.30 -19.55
N ILE A 166 12.32 3.07 -18.59
CA ILE A 166 11.41 2.57 -17.55
C ILE A 166 10.07 2.14 -18.17
N LEU A 167 9.53 2.93 -19.08
CA LEU A 167 8.30 2.58 -19.76
C LEU A 167 8.47 1.30 -20.60
N THR A 168 9.60 1.13 -21.27
CA THR A 168 9.92 -0.10 -22.01
C THR A 168 9.96 -1.31 -21.08
N ASP A 169 10.62 -1.20 -19.93
CA ASP A 169 10.72 -2.29 -18.96
C ASP A 169 9.34 -2.71 -18.41
N ILE A 170 8.50 -1.75 -18.07
CA ILE A 170 7.15 -2.02 -17.55
C ILE A 170 6.24 -2.60 -18.63
N MET A 171 6.27 -2.04 -19.83
CA MET A 171 5.36 -2.42 -20.92
C MET A 171 5.80 -3.70 -21.64
N SER A 172 7.09 -4.06 -21.64
CA SER A 172 7.51 -5.39 -22.10
C SER A 172 6.95 -6.49 -21.19
N ALA A 173 6.99 -6.32 -19.87
CA ALA A 173 6.34 -7.25 -18.95
C ALA A 173 4.83 -7.33 -19.19
N GLN A 174 4.17 -6.20 -19.44
CA GLN A 174 2.74 -6.15 -19.74
C GLN A 174 2.41 -6.98 -20.97
N GLN A 175 3.19 -6.81 -22.04
CA GLN A 175 3.03 -7.55 -23.30
C GLN A 175 3.28 -9.04 -23.15
N GLU A 176 4.31 -9.44 -22.40
CA GLU A 176 4.62 -10.85 -22.15
C GLU A 176 3.52 -11.51 -21.32
N LEU A 177 3.05 -10.86 -20.24
CA LEU A 177 1.95 -11.35 -19.41
C LEU A 177 0.68 -11.52 -20.23
N GLU A 178 0.32 -10.53 -21.05
CA GLU A 178 -0.84 -10.64 -21.94
C GLU A 178 -0.68 -11.78 -22.96
N THR A 179 0.49 -11.93 -23.55
CA THR A 179 0.78 -12.97 -24.55
C THR A 179 0.65 -14.37 -23.97
N HIS A 180 1.18 -14.60 -22.77
CA HIS A 180 1.19 -15.92 -22.17
C HIS A 180 -0.07 -16.25 -21.37
N LEU A 181 -0.76 -15.25 -20.82
CA LEU A 181 -1.92 -15.44 -19.94
C LEU A 181 -3.25 -15.05 -20.59
N GLY A 182 -3.23 -14.46 -21.78
CA GLY A 182 -4.42 -14.08 -22.54
C GLY A 182 -5.14 -12.81 -22.04
N THR A 183 -4.65 -12.18 -20.98
CA THR A 183 -5.22 -10.95 -20.42
C THR A 183 -4.12 -10.05 -19.89
N ALA A 184 -4.20 -8.75 -20.20
CA ALA A 184 -3.29 -7.75 -19.69
C ALA A 184 -3.61 -7.46 -18.20
N PRO A 185 -2.63 -7.56 -17.28
CA PRO A 185 -2.80 -7.14 -15.89
C PRO A 185 -3.20 -5.67 -15.77
N ARG A 186 -4.12 -5.38 -14.85
CA ARG A 186 -4.57 -4.01 -14.57
C ARG A 186 -3.92 -3.40 -13.32
N LEU A 187 -3.15 -4.19 -12.58
CA LEU A 187 -2.51 -3.81 -11.32
C LEU A 187 -0.99 -3.87 -11.47
N PHE A 188 -0.30 -2.91 -10.88
CA PHE A 188 1.15 -2.82 -10.87
C PHE A 188 1.68 -2.80 -9.43
N ALA A 189 2.73 -3.55 -9.12
CA ALA A 189 3.50 -3.37 -7.89
C ALA A 189 4.89 -2.83 -8.24
N TYR A 190 5.32 -1.81 -7.51
CA TYR A 190 6.66 -1.26 -7.69
C TYR A 190 7.71 -2.25 -7.17
N PRO A 191 8.73 -2.64 -7.97
CA PRO A 191 9.89 -3.35 -7.47
C PRO A 191 10.48 -2.66 -6.23
N TYR A 192 10.74 -3.46 -5.19
CA TYR A 192 11.17 -2.97 -3.87
C TYR A 192 10.19 -2.02 -3.18
N GLY A 193 9.01 -1.76 -3.75
CA GLY A 193 8.04 -0.77 -3.28
C GLY A 193 8.48 0.68 -3.48
N GLU A 194 9.48 0.95 -4.33
CA GLU A 194 10.03 2.28 -4.56
C GLU A 194 9.27 3.05 -5.63
N PHE A 195 8.80 4.23 -5.29
CA PHE A 195 8.18 5.17 -6.23
C PHE A 195 8.52 6.60 -5.83
N ASP A 196 8.41 7.49 -6.79
CA ASP A 196 8.47 8.94 -6.62
C ASP A 196 7.42 9.62 -7.53
N PRO A 197 7.24 10.93 -7.47
CA PRO A 197 6.28 11.62 -8.31
C PRO A 197 6.48 11.40 -9.81
N ASP A 198 7.73 11.30 -10.29
CA ASP A 198 8.03 11.14 -11.72
C ASP A 198 7.59 9.76 -12.21
N LEU A 199 7.94 8.69 -11.47
CA LEU A 199 7.53 7.33 -11.81
C LEU A 199 6.00 7.15 -11.69
N VAL A 200 5.38 7.76 -10.67
CA VAL A 200 3.91 7.76 -10.52
C VAL A 200 3.24 8.42 -11.73
N ASN A 201 3.74 9.59 -12.17
CA ASN A 201 3.20 10.28 -13.34
C ASN A 201 3.38 9.47 -14.63
N LEU A 202 4.52 8.78 -14.77
CA LEU A 202 4.76 7.88 -15.90
C LEU A 202 3.73 6.75 -15.94
N LEU A 203 3.47 6.10 -14.78
CA LEU A 203 2.51 5.00 -14.69
C LEU A 203 1.07 5.43 -14.93
N LYS A 204 0.66 6.63 -14.56
CA LYS A 204 -0.70 7.14 -14.83
C LYS A 204 -1.04 7.15 -16.31
N GLY A 205 -0.02 7.18 -17.20
CA GLY A 205 -0.18 7.12 -18.65
C GLY A 205 -0.25 5.71 -19.26
N THR A 206 -0.10 4.64 -18.46
CA THR A 206 0.07 3.26 -18.97
C THR A 206 -1.19 2.40 -18.98
N GLY A 207 -2.31 2.88 -18.40
CA GLY A 207 -3.57 2.14 -18.35
C GLY A 207 -3.74 1.20 -17.14
N PHE A 208 -2.78 1.12 -16.22
CA PHE A 208 -3.00 0.44 -14.93
C PHE A 208 -4.09 1.15 -14.12
N ALA A 209 -4.88 0.38 -13.41
CA ALA A 209 -5.94 0.91 -12.54
C ALA A 209 -5.39 1.38 -11.18
N ALA A 210 -4.32 0.74 -10.71
CA ALA A 210 -3.68 1.07 -9.44
C ALA A 210 -2.22 0.57 -9.40
N ALA A 211 -1.41 1.22 -8.53
CA ALA A 211 -0.04 0.80 -8.26
C ALA A 211 0.27 0.79 -6.75
N PHE A 212 1.03 -0.23 -6.33
CA PHE A 212 1.25 -0.59 -4.93
C PHE A 212 2.72 -0.51 -4.54
N GLY A 213 2.98 0.21 -3.46
CA GLY A 213 4.28 0.21 -2.79
C GLY A 213 4.40 -0.89 -1.73
N GLN A 214 5.47 -0.79 -0.91
CA GLN A 214 5.69 -1.65 0.26
C GLN A 214 5.77 -0.83 1.57
N GLN A 215 5.45 0.47 1.53
CA GLN A 215 5.27 1.24 2.76
C GLN A 215 4.08 0.68 3.54
N SER A 216 4.30 0.40 4.83
CA SER A 216 3.24 -0.14 5.70
C SER A 216 2.09 0.84 5.82
N GLY A 217 0.87 0.39 5.68
CA GLY A 217 -0.30 1.25 5.84
C GLY A 217 -1.58 0.58 5.37
N VAL A 218 -2.69 1.22 5.68
CA VAL A 218 -4.02 0.80 5.26
C VAL A 218 -4.36 1.47 3.94
N MET A 219 -4.77 0.70 2.95
CA MET A 219 -5.29 1.19 1.69
C MET A 219 -6.66 1.83 1.90
N ALA A 220 -6.88 3.04 1.37
CA ALA A 220 -8.15 3.75 1.50
C ALA A 220 -8.54 4.46 0.20
N SER A 221 -9.85 4.61 -0.02
CA SER A 221 -10.43 5.16 -1.26
C SER A 221 -10.10 6.64 -1.52
N ASN A 222 -9.66 7.37 -0.50
CA ASN A 222 -9.24 8.78 -0.61
C ASN A 222 -7.75 8.98 -0.88
N GLN A 223 -6.99 7.91 -1.11
CA GLN A 223 -5.56 7.96 -1.44
C GLN A 223 -5.31 8.05 -2.95
N ASP A 224 -4.09 8.42 -3.35
CA ASP A 224 -3.63 8.30 -4.75
C ASP A 224 -3.50 6.81 -5.10
N PHE A 225 -4.32 6.31 -6.03
CA PHE A 225 -4.34 4.90 -6.45
C PHE A 225 -3.02 4.41 -7.06
N TYR A 226 -2.09 5.32 -7.33
CA TYR A 226 -0.73 4.98 -7.77
C TYR A 226 0.33 5.02 -6.67
N ARG A 227 -0.10 5.09 -5.37
CA ARG A 227 0.79 5.12 -4.19
C ARG A 227 0.24 4.28 -3.03
N LEU A 228 -0.54 3.23 -3.35
CA LEU A 228 -1.25 2.47 -2.35
C LEU A 228 -0.30 1.66 -1.45
N PRO A 229 -0.50 1.69 -0.13
CA PRO A 229 0.34 0.98 0.82
C PRO A 229 -0.05 -0.48 0.94
N ARG A 230 0.90 -1.30 1.44
CA ARG A 230 0.67 -2.69 1.83
C ARG A 230 1.44 -2.99 3.09
N PHE A 231 0.97 -3.89 3.94
CA PHE A 231 1.68 -4.36 5.12
C PHE A 231 2.62 -5.52 4.77
N PRO A 232 3.94 -5.34 4.85
CA PRO A 232 4.89 -6.43 4.60
C PRO A 232 4.79 -7.51 5.67
N ILE A 233 4.79 -8.77 5.22
CA ILE A 233 4.88 -9.98 6.05
C ILE A 233 6.15 -10.73 5.65
N GLY A 234 7.05 -10.90 6.58
CA GLY A 234 8.33 -11.56 6.39
C GLY A 234 9.33 -11.16 7.48
N GLY A 235 10.37 -11.94 7.66
CA GLY A 235 11.41 -11.68 8.66
C GLY A 235 10.87 -11.66 10.08
N SER A 236 11.07 -10.53 10.76
CA SER A 236 10.56 -10.30 12.12
C SER A 236 9.06 -9.97 12.19
N HIS A 237 8.39 -9.79 11.04
CA HIS A 237 7.01 -9.33 10.95
C HIS A 237 6.02 -10.44 10.59
N THR A 238 6.25 -11.67 11.06
CA THR A 238 5.41 -12.84 10.78
C THR A 238 4.50 -13.22 11.96
N SER A 239 4.71 -12.63 13.14
CA SER A 239 3.96 -13.00 14.34
C SER A 239 2.46 -12.78 14.19
N LEU A 240 1.67 -13.66 14.80
CA LEU A 240 0.21 -13.58 14.78
C LEU A 240 -0.30 -12.29 15.45
N GLU A 241 0.39 -11.83 16.50
CA GLU A 241 0.05 -10.59 17.20
C GLU A 241 0.18 -9.37 16.30
N GLU A 242 1.32 -9.24 15.57
CA GLU A 242 1.52 -8.16 14.62
C GLU A 242 0.54 -8.23 13.45
N PHE A 243 0.30 -9.43 12.90
CA PHE A 243 -0.69 -9.62 11.84
C PHE A 243 -2.08 -9.17 12.30
N ARG A 244 -2.51 -9.62 13.48
CA ARG A 244 -3.78 -9.21 14.09
C ARG A 244 -3.84 -7.69 14.30
N SER A 245 -2.78 -7.09 14.84
CA SER A 245 -2.71 -5.63 15.02
C SER A 245 -2.92 -4.89 13.69
N LYS A 246 -2.20 -5.29 12.64
CA LYS A 246 -2.31 -4.68 11.29
C LYS A 246 -3.70 -4.90 10.68
N LEU A 247 -4.34 -6.04 10.92
CA LEU A 247 -5.67 -6.38 10.40
C LEU A 247 -6.78 -5.42 10.90
N PHE A 248 -6.62 -4.85 12.08
CA PHE A 248 -7.59 -3.93 12.68
C PHE A 248 -7.14 -2.46 12.66
N MET A 249 -6.06 -2.14 11.94
CA MET A 249 -5.66 -0.75 11.74
C MET A 249 -6.58 -0.04 10.77
N ASN A 250 -6.80 1.24 11.04
CA ASN A 250 -7.50 2.16 10.14
C ASN A 250 -6.51 3.05 9.40
N SER A 251 -6.92 3.59 8.27
CA SER A 251 -6.14 4.58 7.53
C SER A 251 -6.08 5.90 8.29
N LEU A 252 -4.88 6.39 8.58
CA LEU A 252 -4.68 7.75 9.10
C LEU A 252 -4.82 8.74 7.93
N PRO A 253 -5.81 9.64 7.91
CA PRO A 253 -6.12 10.50 6.76
C PRO A 253 -5.15 11.70 6.68
N VAL A 254 -3.90 11.41 6.32
CA VAL A 254 -2.83 12.39 6.15
C VAL A 254 -2.88 13.02 4.76
N THR A 255 -2.90 14.36 4.71
CA THR A 255 -2.66 15.12 3.48
C THR A 255 -1.27 15.75 3.54
N VAL A 256 -0.35 15.26 2.73
CA VAL A 256 1.03 15.78 2.68
C VAL A 256 1.02 17.17 2.06
N ILE A 257 1.63 18.12 2.78
CA ILE A 257 1.80 19.51 2.34
C ILE A 257 3.19 19.71 1.71
N SER A 258 4.24 19.15 2.36
CA SER A 258 5.60 19.19 1.86
C SER A 258 6.46 18.08 2.48
N PRO A 259 7.50 17.63 1.79
CA PRO A 259 7.91 18.01 0.44
C PRO A 259 7.02 17.41 -0.65
N ALA A 260 7.13 17.92 -1.88
CA ALA A 260 6.42 17.38 -3.04
C ALA A 260 6.98 16.03 -3.50
N SER A 261 8.28 15.79 -3.30
CA SER A 261 8.97 14.53 -3.60
C SER A 261 9.37 13.81 -2.30
N ASN A 262 9.38 12.50 -2.37
CA ASN A 262 9.87 11.60 -1.31
C ASN A 262 11.32 11.14 -1.55
N ASN A 263 12.01 11.70 -2.54
CA ASN A 263 13.43 11.48 -2.74
C ASN A 263 14.24 12.30 -1.71
N ILE A 264 15.18 11.63 -1.05
CA ILE A 264 16.13 12.28 -0.14
C ILE A 264 17.33 12.73 -0.96
N HIS A 265 17.58 14.03 -0.98
CA HIS A 265 18.75 14.63 -1.58
C HIS A 265 19.68 15.20 -0.48
N GLU A 266 19.88 16.51 -0.45
CA GLU A 266 20.76 17.17 0.51
C GLU A 266 20.19 17.25 1.94
N ASN A 267 18.86 17.29 2.06
CA ASN A 267 18.19 17.41 3.36
C ASN A 267 17.87 16.05 3.98
N ASN A 268 18.80 15.50 4.74
CA ASN A 268 18.64 14.26 5.48
C ASN A 268 18.96 14.50 6.98
N PRO A 269 18.03 14.31 7.92
CA PRO A 269 16.70 13.70 7.75
C PRO A 269 15.68 14.63 7.08
N PRO A 270 14.83 14.09 6.21
CA PRO A 270 13.80 14.89 5.54
C PRO A 270 12.72 15.36 6.53
N ARG A 271 12.18 16.55 6.27
CA ARG A 271 11.09 17.11 7.06
C ARG A 271 9.77 16.87 6.32
N LEU A 272 8.80 16.23 6.99
CA LEU A 272 7.46 16.00 6.47
C LEU A 272 6.48 16.96 7.16
N ARG A 273 5.83 17.81 6.40
CA ARG A 273 4.70 18.63 6.85
C ARG A 273 3.41 18.09 6.24
N PHE A 274 2.40 17.88 7.06
CA PHE A 274 1.11 17.33 6.63
C PHE A 274 -0.04 17.92 7.44
N GLN A 275 -1.24 17.77 6.88
CA GLN A 275 -2.48 18.05 7.56
C GLN A 275 -3.14 16.71 7.99
N LEU A 276 -3.60 16.69 9.24
CA LEU A 276 -4.44 15.66 9.82
C LEU A 276 -5.71 16.35 10.37
N LYS A 277 -6.81 16.21 9.65
CA LYS A 277 -8.07 16.89 9.96
C LYS A 277 -9.19 15.87 10.04
N ASP A 278 -9.25 15.18 11.16
CA ASP A 278 -10.31 14.22 11.48
C ASP A 278 -10.64 14.35 12.98
N ASN A 279 -11.89 14.71 13.27
CA ASN A 279 -12.35 14.95 14.64
C ASN A 279 -12.53 13.67 15.48
N ARG A 280 -12.38 12.50 14.89
CA ARG A 280 -12.39 11.20 15.59
C ARG A 280 -11.05 10.86 16.18
N ILE A 281 -9.97 11.43 15.66
CA ILE A 281 -8.59 11.13 16.03
C ILE A 281 -8.12 12.06 17.14
N ASP A 282 -7.55 11.46 18.19
CA ASP A 282 -6.84 12.23 19.23
C ASP A 282 -5.46 12.66 18.68
N ASN A 283 -5.37 13.90 18.25
CA ASN A 283 -4.13 14.50 17.77
C ASN A 283 -3.01 14.49 18.83
N GLY A 284 -3.34 14.39 20.12
CA GLY A 284 -2.39 14.24 21.22
C GLY A 284 -1.73 12.87 21.28
N SER A 285 -2.38 11.85 20.70
CA SER A 285 -1.87 10.50 20.61
C SER A 285 -0.93 10.29 19.42
N LEU A 286 -0.78 11.27 18.51
CA LEU A 286 0.06 11.15 17.31
C LEU A 286 1.51 10.82 17.67
N ARG A 287 2.02 9.74 17.10
CA ARG A 287 3.42 9.30 17.24
C ARG A 287 4.03 9.13 15.85
N CYS A 288 5.33 9.32 15.78
CA CYS A 288 6.13 9.10 14.58
C CYS A 288 7.30 8.17 14.90
N TYR A 289 7.53 7.20 14.02
CA TYR A 289 8.62 6.23 14.11
C TYR A 289 9.43 6.27 12.82
N ALA A 290 10.76 6.21 12.94
CA ALA A 290 11.69 6.03 11.84
C ALA A 290 12.52 4.75 12.05
N PRO A 291 13.02 4.09 11.01
CA PRO A 291 13.91 2.94 11.16
C PRO A 291 15.13 3.30 11.99
N ASP A 292 15.59 2.36 12.85
CA ASP A 292 16.78 2.48 13.70
C ASP A 292 16.78 3.69 14.68
N VAL A 293 15.67 4.43 14.75
CA VAL A 293 15.49 5.58 15.65
C VAL A 293 14.13 5.40 16.34
N VAL A 294 14.14 5.38 17.66
CA VAL A 294 12.95 5.06 18.44
C VAL A 294 11.84 6.09 18.27
N ASP A 295 12.17 7.38 18.02
CA ASP A 295 11.18 8.44 17.88
C ASP A 295 11.59 9.49 16.84
N CYS A 296 10.64 9.91 15.98
CA CYS A 296 10.71 11.18 15.27
C CYS A 296 10.17 12.29 16.17
N GLN A 297 10.64 13.52 15.96
CA GLN A 297 10.01 14.68 16.56
C GLN A 297 8.65 14.94 15.88
N VAL A 298 7.63 15.17 16.69
CA VAL A 298 6.29 15.58 16.23
C VAL A 298 6.05 17.00 16.73
N LYS A 299 5.87 17.95 15.81
CA LYS A 299 5.61 19.36 16.09
C LYS A 299 4.24 19.77 15.57
N ILE A 300 3.44 20.40 16.40
CA ILE A 300 2.21 21.07 15.97
C ILE A 300 2.59 22.43 15.38
N VAL A 301 2.32 22.63 14.09
CA VAL A 301 2.60 23.90 13.37
C VAL A 301 1.40 24.82 13.46
N ASN A 302 0.20 24.31 13.21
CA ASN A 302 -1.06 25.03 13.35
C ASN A 302 -2.13 24.08 13.91
N ARG A 303 -2.59 24.33 15.12
CA ARG A 303 -3.56 23.48 15.80
C ARG A 303 -4.95 23.57 15.19
N GLU A 304 -5.37 24.76 14.79
CA GLU A 304 -6.71 25.00 14.23
C GLU A 304 -6.89 24.34 12.87
N GLU A 305 -5.83 24.36 12.05
CA GLU A 305 -5.80 23.74 10.75
C GLU A 305 -5.38 22.26 10.79
N GLY A 306 -4.97 21.73 11.95
CA GLY A 306 -4.46 20.37 12.09
C GLY A 306 -3.16 20.14 11.32
N ILE A 307 -2.27 21.15 11.27
CA ILE A 307 -0.99 21.05 10.57
C ILE A 307 0.11 20.57 11.52
N PHE A 308 0.77 19.50 11.13
CA PHE A 308 1.87 18.87 11.85
C PHE A 308 3.14 18.86 11.00
N GLU A 309 4.26 18.76 11.67
CA GLU A 309 5.57 18.54 11.08
C GLU A 309 6.27 17.42 11.83
N VAL A 310 6.84 16.45 11.10
CA VAL A 310 7.63 15.36 11.68
C VAL A 310 9.00 15.31 11.02
N GLN A 311 10.01 14.95 11.81
CA GLN A 311 11.38 14.79 11.35
C GLN A 311 12.11 13.80 12.26
N ALA A 312 12.89 12.88 11.69
CA ALA A 312 13.77 12.03 12.48
C ALA A 312 14.85 12.83 13.17
N ASN A 313 15.36 12.34 14.29
CA ASN A 313 16.43 13.00 15.06
C ASN A 313 17.81 12.83 14.43
N HIS A 314 17.96 11.87 13.52
CA HIS A 314 19.23 11.54 12.84
C HIS A 314 18.96 11.30 11.34
N PRO A 315 19.99 11.43 10.48
CA PRO A 315 19.88 11.08 9.08
C PRO A 315 19.33 9.68 8.88
N LEU A 316 18.43 9.51 7.90
CA LEU A 316 17.94 8.21 7.49
C LEU A 316 19.05 7.46 6.74
N ILE A 317 19.24 6.20 7.09
CA ILE A 317 20.31 5.35 6.54
C ILE A 317 19.71 4.37 5.53
N GLY A 318 20.50 4.02 4.51
CA GLY A 318 20.13 3.09 3.47
C GLY A 318 19.29 3.70 2.36
N ARG A 319 19.01 2.88 1.36
CA ARG A 319 18.32 3.30 0.15
C ARG A 319 16.85 3.67 0.38
N ARG A 320 16.18 2.92 1.26
CA ARG A 320 14.76 3.10 1.58
C ARG A 320 14.57 3.27 3.07
N SER A 321 13.76 4.24 3.41
CA SER A 321 13.34 4.49 4.78
C SER A 321 11.88 4.94 4.79
N LYS A 322 11.28 5.00 5.95
CA LYS A 322 9.92 5.52 6.08
C LYS A 322 9.73 6.24 7.40
N TYR A 323 8.88 7.25 7.42
CA TYR A 323 8.25 7.71 8.65
C TYR A 323 6.91 7.01 8.79
N THR A 324 6.73 6.30 9.89
CA THR A 324 5.45 5.68 10.24
C THR A 324 4.76 6.54 11.29
N MET A 325 3.58 7.04 10.99
CA MET A 325 2.73 7.76 11.93
C MET A 325 1.59 6.89 12.38
N THR A 326 1.35 6.89 13.69
CA THR A 326 0.18 6.25 14.29
C THR A 326 -0.54 7.23 15.22
N ALA A 327 -1.85 7.08 15.31
CA ALA A 327 -2.67 7.79 16.27
C ALA A 327 -3.82 6.89 16.74
N SER A 328 -4.46 7.22 17.85
CA SER A 328 -5.67 6.54 18.31
C SER A 328 -6.88 7.47 18.26
N ASP A 329 -8.07 6.91 18.41
CA ASP A 329 -9.23 7.68 18.79
C ASP A 329 -9.12 8.14 20.26
N PHE A 330 -10.03 9.04 20.69
CA PHE A 330 -10.04 9.58 22.06
C PHE A 330 -10.27 8.52 23.15
N LYS A 331 -10.74 7.33 22.80
CA LYS A 331 -10.96 6.20 23.74
C LYS A 331 -9.81 5.20 23.74
N GLY A 332 -8.88 5.31 22.79
CA GLY A 332 -7.82 4.33 22.59
C GLY A 332 -8.31 2.98 22.05
N SER A 333 -9.53 2.94 21.50
CA SER A 333 -10.16 1.72 20.98
C SER A 333 -9.87 1.45 19.51
N SER A 334 -9.63 2.51 18.74
CA SER A 334 -9.29 2.44 17.31
C SER A 334 -7.94 3.06 17.07
N TRP A 335 -7.13 2.39 16.25
CA TRP A 335 -5.79 2.83 15.88
C TRP A 335 -5.72 3.11 14.39
N TYR A 336 -4.92 4.10 14.03
CA TYR A 336 -4.75 4.62 12.68
C TYR A 336 -3.28 4.58 12.28
N TRP A 337 -3.02 4.33 11.00
CA TRP A 337 -1.68 4.15 10.46
C TRP A 337 -1.49 4.85 9.12
N TYR A 338 -0.38 5.55 8.98
CA TYR A 338 0.15 6.08 7.73
C TYR A 338 1.65 5.93 7.69
N SER A 339 2.24 5.62 6.53
CA SER A 339 3.68 5.67 6.34
C SER A 339 4.07 6.50 5.13
N GLN A 340 5.00 7.44 5.34
CA GLN A 340 5.65 8.18 4.28
C GLN A 340 6.93 7.45 3.87
N LEU A 341 6.97 6.99 2.62
CA LEU A 341 8.18 6.43 2.02
C LEU A 341 9.22 7.53 1.76
N TRP A 342 10.49 7.21 2.02
CA TRP A 342 11.65 8.01 1.65
C TRP A 342 12.62 7.15 0.86
N VAL A 343 13.17 7.66 -0.24
CA VAL A 343 14.07 6.92 -1.13
C VAL A 343 15.32 7.75 -1.42
N GLN A 344 16.46 7.08 -1.53
CA GLN A 344 17.74 7.65 -1.97
C GLN A 344 18.14 6.97 -3.30
N PRO A 345 17.59 7.39 -4.46
CA PRO A 345 17.94 6.82 -5.75
C PRO A 345 19.40 7.11 -6.12
N GLN A 346 20.00 6.24 -6.93
CA GLN A 346 21.33 6.46 -7.47
C GLN A 346 21.29 7.20 -8.80
N GLY A 347 22.35 7.98 -9.09
CA GLY A 347 22.51 8.65 -10.36
C GLY A 347 21.66 9.91 -10.58
N ARG A 348 20.97 10.39 -9.55
CA ARG A 348 20.20 11.65 -9.60
C ARG A 348 20.98 12.83 -9.05
#